data_5d2fe1d0a1440c72bb8a6f397c94dac0
#
_entry.id   5d2fe1d0a1440c72bb8a6f397c94dac0
#
_cell.length_a   1.000
_cell.length_b   1.000
_cell.length_c   1.000
_cell.angle_alpha   90.00
_cell.angle_beta   90.00
_cell.angle_gamma   90.00
#
_symmetry.space_group_name_H-M   'P 1'
#
loop_
_entity.id
_entity.type
_entity.pdbx_description
1 polymer ?
#
loop_
_entity_poly.entity_id
_entity_poly.type
_entity_poly.pdbx_seq_one_letter_code
_entity_poly.pdbx_strand_id
1 'polypeptide(L)'
;MKFSQIREPDLQKPMMIAAMQDMGDVGSIVIDFINENLETVVFREVLPSYPAYVIDNGGYIDLPEEKWEYRFGKDTIVFGGGSGQPSSTEELNVLCQDVINVAKKYSTRFIYTLGGFHTKKPIGKEPKTFVTTTSLEMTDQVRKLGIETTPEASIITGFNGLILGFAKMNGIQGIGLYAELNEPKLPQYRSAKSILKTLEKMTYQKLGDTSELDLMADEVESKTGSEQVDKS
;
A
#
# COMPACT_ATOMS: atom_id res chain seq x y z
N MET A 1 4.69 17.15 11.44
CA MET A 1 3.59 16.15 11.55
C MET A 1 2.98 16.15 12.94
N LYS A 2 1.66 15.98 13.06
CA LYS A 2 0.96 15.80 14.34
C LYS A 2 0.43 14.37 14.41
N PHE A 3 0.68 13.73 15.54
CA PHE A 3 0.27 12.34 15.80
C PHE A 3 -0.79 12.33 16.90
N SER A 4 -1.92 11.69 16.65
CA SER A 4 -3.06 11.66 17.58
C SER A 4 -3.48 10.22 17.85
N GLN A 5 -3.35 9.77 19.11
CA GLN A 5 -3.87 8.49 19.56
C GLN A 5 -5.37 8.65 19.87
N ILE A 6 -6.23 7.85 19.23
CA ILE A 6 -7.69 7.88 19.41
C ILE A 6 -8.14 6.83 20.42
N ARG A 7 -7.58 5.64 20.31
CA ARG A 7 -7.85 4.50 21.21
C ARG A 7 -6.62 3.60 21.30
N GLU A 8 -6.63 2.70 22.26
CA GLU A 8 -5.58 1.70 22.42
C GLU A 8 -6.15 0.33 22.03
N PRO A 9 -5.74 -0.28 20.90
CA PRO A 9 -6.17 -1.62 20.54
C PRO A 9 -5.47 -2.68 21.39
N ASP A 10 -6.20 -3.73 21.75
CA ASP A 10 -5.63 -4.93 22.35
C ASP A 10 -5.18 -5.89 21.24
N LEU A 11 -3.91 -5.78 20.85
CA LEU A 11 -3.31 -6.56 19.76
C LEU A 11 -2.07 -7.28 20.27
N GLN A 12 -1.95 -8.55 19.89
CA GLN A 12 -0.79 -9.36 20.23
C GLN A 12 -0.05 -9.82 18.97
N LYS A 13 1.11 -9.21 18.73
CA LYS A 13 1.99 -9.54 17.59
C LYS A 13 1.25 -9.51 16.25
N PRO A 14 0.49 -8.46 15.93
CA PRO A 14 -0.24 -8.37 14.69
C PRO A 14 0.72 -8.35 13.50
N MET A 15 0.22 -8.70 12.31
CA MET A 15 0.88 -8.26 11.10
C MET A 15 0.53 -6.79 10.83
N MET A 16 1.40 -6.09 10.12
CA MET A 16 1.14 -4.73 9.67
C MET A 16 1.16 -4.68 8.15
N ILE A 17 0.16 -4.05 7.56
CA ILE A 17 0.09 -3.73 6.14
C ILE A 17 0.17 -2.22 6.04
N ALA A 18 1.22 -1.71 5.39
CA ALA A 18 1.49 -0.28 5.32
C ALA A 18 1.77 0.13 3.89
N ALA A 19 0.89 0.94 3.31
CA ALA A 19 1.07 1.47 1.97
C ALA A 19 0.48 2.88 1.85
N MET A 20 1.03 3.63 0.93
CA MET A 20 0.55 4.94 0.52
C MET A 20 0.29 4.94 -0.98
N GLN A 21 -0.41 5.96 -1.45
CA GLN A 21 -0.66 6.17 -2.87
C GLN A 21 0.65 6.06 -3.67
N ASP A 22 0.58 5.32 -4.75
CA ASP A 22 1.69 5.04 -5.67
C ASP A 22 1.20 4.95 -7.12
N MET A 23 2.04 4.43 -8.00
CA MET A 23 1.68 4.24 -9.41
C MET A 23 0.45 3.35 -9.54
N GLY A 24 -0.56 3.84 -10.28
CA GLY A 24 -1.79 3.11 -10.53
C GLY A 24 -2.67 2.92 -9.30
N ASP A 25 -2.43 3.68 -8.23
CA ASP A 25 -3.15 3.62 -6.96
C ASP A 25 -3.21 2.22 -6.33
N VAL A 26 -2.27 1.32 -6.71
CA VAL A 26 -2.30 -0.10 -6.33
C VAL A 26 -2.30 -0.27 -4.82
N GLY A 27 -1.39 0.43 -4.12
CA GLY A 27 -1.30 0.38 -2.66
C GLY A 27 -2.57 0.87 -1.98
N SER A 28 -3.12 2.00 -2.42
CA SER A 28 -4.35 2.59 -1.87
C SER A 28 -5.56 1.67 -2.07
N ILE A 29 -5.75 1.14 -3.28
CA ILE A 29 -6.84 0.21 -3.58
C ILE A 29 -6.80 -1.02 -2.66
N VAL A 30 -5.61 -1.59 -2.43
CA VAL A 30 -5.48 -2.74 -1.52
C VAL A 30 -5.76 -2.35 -0.07
N ILE A 31 -5.30 -1.19 0.39
CA ILE A 31 -5.56 -0.68 1.75
C ILE A 31 -7.06 -0.48 1.97
N ASP A 32 -7.75 0.16 1.02
CA ASP A 32 -9.18 0.43 1.12
C ASP A 32 -9.98 -0.88 1.13
N PHE A 33 -9.65 -1.81 0.22
CA PHE A 33 -10.26 -3.14 0.19
C PHE A 33 -10.10 -3.89 1.52
N ILE A 34 -8.90 -3.88 2.11
CA ILE A 34 -8.65 -4.56 3.39
C ILE A 34 -9.40 -3.86 4.52
N ASN A 35 -9.42 -2.53 4.55
CA ASN A 35 -10.13 -1.75 5.56
C ASN A 35 -11.62 -2.07 5.58
N GLU A 36 -12.23 -2.19 4.41
CA GLU A 36 -13.64 -2.52 4.27
C GLU A 36 -13.93 -3.97 4.67
N ASN A 37 -13.21 -4.93 4.10
CA ASN A 37 -13.49 -6.37 4.32
C ASN A 37 -13.11 -6.88 5.71
N LEU A 38 -12.16 -6.24 6.40
CA LEU A 38 -11.83 -6.55 7.79
C LEU A 38 -12.56 -5.65 8.79
N GLU A 39 -13.44 -4.75 8.32
CA GLU A 39 -14.19 -3.79 9.15
C GLU A 39 -13.28 -3.05 10.14
N THR A 40 -12.14 -2.56 9.63
CA THR A 40 -11.11 -1.97 10.46
C THR A 40 -11.57 -0.67 11.10
N VAL A 41 -11.09 -0.40 12.32
CA VAL A 41 -11.39 0.84 13.05
C VAL A 41 -10.13 1.66 13.29
N VAL A 42 -10.25 2.98 13.16
CA VAL A 42 -9.13 3.91 13.41
C VAL A 42 -8.74 3.91 14.87
N PHE A 43 -7.44 3.82 15.14
CA PHE A 43 -6.90 3.94 16.50
C PHE A 43 -5.84 5.05 16.66
N ARG A 44 -5.27 5.50 15.55
CA ARG A 44 -4.28 6.57 15.54
C ARG A 44 -4.33 7.33 14.21
N GLU A 45 -4.16 8.64 14.24
CA GLU A 45 -4.09 9.50 13.05
C GLU A 45 -2.75 10.23 12.98
N VAL A 46 -2.33 10.52 11.76
CA VAL A 46 -1.17 11.35 11.44
C VAL A 46 -1.61 12.44 10.49
N LEU A 47 -1.44 13.70 10.90
CA LEU A 47 -1.70 14.87 10.06
C LEU A 47 -0.38 15.44 9.56
N PRO A 48 -0.27 15.82 8.28
CA PRO A 48 0.90 16.53 7.76
C PRO A 48 1.12 17.84 8.49
N SER A 49 2.35 18.35 8.48
CA SER A 49 2.67 19.66 9.07
C SER A 49 2.01 20.78 8.29
N TYR A 50 2.00 20.63 6.98
CA TYR A 50 1.37 21.54 6.01
C TYR A 50 0.72 20.71 4.91
N PRO A 51 -0.43 21.15 4.38
CA PRO A 51 -1.03 20.51 3.21
C PRO A 51 -0.13 20.74 1.98
N ALA A 52 -0.14 19.77 1.06
CA ALA A 52 0.59 19.88 -0.20
C ALA A 52 -0.04 20.87 -1.18
N TYR A 53 -1.33 21.19 -0.99
CA TYR A 53 -2.11 22.12 -1.80
C TYR A 53 -3.20 22.80 -0.96
N VAL A 54 -3.85 23.77 -1.53
CA VAL A 54 -5.04 24.43 -0.98
C VAL A 54 -6.18 24.31 -1.96
N ILE A 55 -7.40 24.37 -1.48
CA ILE A 55 -8.62 24.31 -2.29
C ILE A 55 -9.14 25.73 -2.45
N ASP A 56 -9.28 26.20 -3.69
CA ASP A 56 -10.01 27.44 -3.99
C ASP A 56 -11.49 27.11 -4.22
N ASN A 57 -12.32 27.54 -3.29
CA ASN A 57 -13.78 27.37 -3.32
C ASN A 57 -14.50 28.59 -3.91
N GLY A 58 -13.95 29.14 -5.02
CA GLY A 58 -14.59 30.26 -5.71
C GLY A 58 -14.34 31.62 -5.02
N GLY A 59 -13.10 31.88 -4.62
CA GLY A 59 -12.64 33.14 -4.04
C GLY A 59 -12.28 33.08 -2.57
N TYR A 60 -12.35 31.94 -1.93
CA TYR A 60 -11.77 31.70 -0.61
C TYR A 60 -11.01 30.37 -0.56
N ILE A 61 -9.97 30.35 0.27
CA ILE A 61 -9.09 29.19 0.41
C ILE A 61 -9.56 28.31 1.56
N ASP A 62 -9.64 27.02 1.26
CA ASP A 62 -9.83 25.97 2.26
C ASP A 62 -8.62 25.02 2.29
N LEU A 63 -8.47 24.28 3.36
CA LEU A 63 -7.40 23.30 3.51
C LEU A 63 -7.94 21.89 3.25
N PRO A 64 -7.18 21.04 2.54
CA PRO A 64 -7.57 19.66 2.39
C PRO A 64 -7.55 18.95 3.75
N GLU A 65 -8.51 18.09 3.98
CA GLU A 65 -8.54 17.19 5.12
C GLU A 65 -7.63 15.97 4.87
N GLU A 66 -6.33 16.21 4.74
CA GLU A 66 -5.38 15.14 4.54
C GLU A 66 -4.95 14.52 5.85
N LYS A 67 -5.02 13.19 5.92
CA LYS A 67 -4.50 12.42 7.05
C LYS A 67 -4.16 11.01 6.63
N TRP A 68 -3.17 10.45 7.31
CA TRP A 68 -2.90 9.01 7.27
C TRP A 68 -3.42 8.38 8.56
N GLU A 69 -3.90 7.16 8.45
CA GLU A 69 -4.55 6.48 9.57
C GLU A 69 -3.90 5.14 9.86
N TYR A 70 -3.78 4.84 11.14
CA TYR A 70 -3.58 3.49 11.61
C TYR A 70 -4.95 2.93 12.00
N ARG A 71 -5.30 1.85 11.37
CA ARG A 71 -6.54 1.12 11.61
C ARG A 71 -6.21 -0.29 12.09
N PHE A 72 -7.13 -0.95 12.77
CA PHE A 72 -6.97 -2.34 13.13
C PHE A 72 -8.26 -3.10 12.95
N GLY A 73 -8.13 -4.37 12.56
CA GLY A 73 -9.22 -5.33 12.47
C GLY A 73 -8.64 -6.74 12.56
N LYS A 74 -9.26 -7.60 13.36
CA LYS A 74 -8.69 -8.91 13.73
C LYS A 74 -7.25 -8.73 14.24
N ASP A 75 -6.29 -9.54 13.79
CA ASP A 75 -4.88 -9.46 14.19
C ASP A 75 -4.02 -8.65 13.19
N THR A 76 -4.60 -7.64 12.55
CA THR A 76 -3.94 -6.85 11.52
C THR A 76 -3.98 -5.37 11.85
N ILE A 77 -2.85 -4.69 11.73
CA ILE A 77 -2.75 -3.24 11.67
C ILE A 77 -2.66 -2.84 10.19
N VAL A 78 -3.46 -1.88 9.78
CA VAL A 78 -3.42 -1.28 8.44
C VAL A 78 -3.03 0.17 8.59
N PHE A 79 -2.00 0.59 7.85
CA PHE A 79 -1.56 1.98 7.75
C PHE A 79 -1.67 2.46 6.33
N GLY A 80 -2.38 3.56 6.11
CA GLY A 80 -2.56 4.19 4.81
C GLY A 80 -3.51 5.38 4.85
N GLY A 81 -4.08 5.72 3.71
CA GLY A 81 -4.95 6.87 3.53
C GLY A 81 -4.21 8.10 3.01
N GLY A 82 -4.88 9.25 3.01
CA GLY A 82 -4.39 10.47 2.41
C GLY A 82 -4.40 10.44 0.88
N SER A 83 -4.24 11.61 0.26
CA SER A 83 -4.22 11.76 -1.21
C SER A 83 -2.81 11.62 -1.80
N GLY A 84 -1.82 11.27 -0.99
CA GLY A 84 -0.43 11.15 -1.45
C GLY A 84 0.56 10.84 -0.34
N GLN A 85 1.82 10.94 -0.71
CA GLN A 85 2.94 10.81 0.21
C GLN A 85 3.38 12.18 0.72
N PRO A 86 4.08 12.27 1.87
CA PRO A 86 4.69 13.53 2.31
C PRO A 86 5.56 14.15 1.22
N SER A 87 5.48 15.48 1.09
CA SER A 87 6.20 16.23 0.04
C SER A 87 7.71 16.35 0.30
N SER A 88 8.15 16.21 1.56
CA SER A 88 9.55 16.28 1.92
C SER A 88 10.12 14.95 2.38
N THR A 89 11.41 14.74 2.10
CA THR A 89 12.15 13.56 2.56
C THR A 89 12.18 13.47 4.10
N GLU A 90 12.28 14.61 4.77
CA GLU A 90 12.29 14.70 6.22
C GLU A 90 10.97 14.21 6.82
N GLU A 91 9.84 14.68 6.29
CA GLU A 91 8.52 14.21 6.74
C GLU A 91 8.30 12.74 6.42
N LEU A 92 8.74 12.28 5.26
CA LEU A 92 8.67 10.87 4.88
C LEU A 92 9.46 9.98 5.85
N ASN A 93 10.67 10.40 6.23
CA ASN A 93 11.48 9.69 7.23
C ASN A 93 10.82 9.70 8.62
N VAL A 94 10.24 10.82 9.04
CA VAL A 94 9.50 10.92 10.31
C VAL A 94 8.31 9.95 10.31
N LEU A 95 7.60 9.87 9.20
CA LEU A 95 6.46 8.96 9.06
C LEU A 95 6.89 7.49 9.07
N CYS A 96 7.93 7.11 8.33
CA CYS A 96 8.49 5.76 8.38
C CYS A 96 8.93 5.39 9.81
N GLN A 97 9.57 6.33 10.53
CA GLN A 97 9.97 6.09 11.91
C GLN A 97 8.75 5.91 12.84
N ASP A 98 7.67 6.67 12.63
CA ASP A 98 6.44 6.49 13.41
C ASP A 98 5.82 5.10 13.16
N VAL A 99 5.76 4.65 11.91
CA VAL A 99 5.30 3.30 11.55
C VAL A 99 6.12 2.22 12.27
N ILE A 100 7.45 2.37 12.31
CA ILE A 100 8.32 1.46 13.06
C ILE A 100 8.04 1.50 14.58
N ASN A 101 7.80 2.69 15.13
CA ASN A 101 7.48 2.83 16.56
C ASN A 101 6.15 2.14 16.91
N VAL A 102 5.13 2.29 16.07
CA VAL A 102 3.85 1.58 16.21
C VAL A 102 4.07 0.06 16.08
N ALA A 103 4.83 -0.39 15.07
CA ALA A 103 5.14 -1.80 14.89
C ALA A 103 5.85 -2.40 16.13
N LYS A 104 6.81 -1.68 16.70
CA LYS A 104 7.50 -2.10 17.94
C LYS A 104 6.56 -2.14 19.13
N LYS A 105 5.71 -1.11 19.32
CA LYS A 105 4.74 -1.03 20.41
C LYS A 105 3.87 -2.27 20.50
N TYR A 106 3.40 -2.77 19.35
CA TYR A 106 2.54 -3.95 19.27
C TYR A 106 3.31 -5.26 18.99
N SER A 107 4.66 -5.22 19.02
CA SER A 107 5.50 -6.39 18.72
C SER A 107 5.17 -7.04 17.37
N THR A 108 4.89 -6.21 16.36
CA THR A 108 4.59 -6.64 14.98
C THR A 108 5.71 -7.51 14.44
N ARG A 109 5.37 -8.66 13.87
CA ARG A 109 6.34 -9.61 13.32
C ARG A 109 6.75 -9.28 11.90
N PHE A 110 5.77 -8.85 11.08
CA PHE A 110 5.93 -8.58 9.66
C PHE A 110 5.33 -7.23 9.30
N ILE A 111 6.04 -6.45 8.51
CA ILE A 111 5.51 -5.28 7.81
C ILE A 111 5.42 -5.64 6.34
N TYR A 112 4.20 -5.67 5.81
CA TYR A 112 3.94 -5.78 4.38
C TYR A 112 3.76 -4.38 3.80
N THR A 113 4.44 -4.08 2.68
CA THR A 113 4.19 -2.88 1.90
C THR A 113 3.80 -3.25 0.48
N LEU A 114 3.04 -2.39 -0.18
CA LEU A 114 2.31 -2.73 -1.40
C LEU A 114 2.52 -1.63 -2.43
N GLY A 115 2.60 -2.01 -3.72
CA GLY A 115 2.75 -1.01 -4.75
C GLY A 115 2.71 -1.55 -6.18
N GLY A 116 2.82 -0.63 -7.14
CA GLY A 116 2.88 -0.95 -8.55
C GLY A 116 4.31 -1.21 -9.03
N PHE A 117 4.44 -2.10 -10.00
CA PHE A 117 5.66 -2.37 -10.76
C PHE A 117 5.44 -2.04 -12.23
N HIS A 118 5.90 -0.87 -12.66
CA HIS A 118 5.71 -0.44 -14.04
C HIS A 118 6.55 -1.28 -15.01
N THR A 119 5.89 -1.87 -16.00
CA THR A 119 6.52 -2.61 -17.08
C THR A 119 6.04 -2.12 -18.44
N LYS A 120 6.94 -2.15 -19.43
CA LYS A 120 6.61 -1.87 -20.84
C LYS A 120 6.12 -3.11 -21.58
N LYS A 121 6.19 -4.29 -20.96
CA LYS A 121 5.71 -5.54 -21.56
C LYS A 121 4.19 -5.59 -21.48
N PRO A 122 3.51 -6.16 -22.49
CA PRO A 122 2.07 -6.38 -22.39
C PRO A 122 1.74 -7.22 -21.14
N ILE A 123 0.73 -6.79 -20.40
CA ILE A 123 0.23 -7.49 -19.23
C ILE A 123 -1.09 -8.14 -19.59
N GLY A 124 -1.27 -9.41 -19.22
CA GLY A 124 -2.56 -10.10 -19.33
C GLY A 124 -3.56 -9.66 -18.26
N LYS A 125 -4.74 -10.31 -18.27
CA LYS A 125 -5.78 -10.08 -17.24
C LYS A 125 -5.36 -10.48 -15.82
N GLU A 126 -4.26 -11.19 -15.66
CA GLU A 126 -3.68 -11.60 -14.38
C GLU A 126 -2.25 -11.05 -14.26
N PRO A 127 -2.08 -9.79 -13.79
CA PRO A 127 -0.78 -9.21 -13.53
C PRO A 127 0.02 -10.06 -12.54
N LYS A 128 1.32 -10.17 -12.74
CA LYS A 128 2.19 -10.83 -11.78
C LYS A 128 2.48 -9.93 -10.59
N THR A 129 2.57 -10.54 -9.41
CA THR A 129 3.08 -9.86 -8.21
C THR A 129 4.48 -10.38 -7.91
N PHE A 130 5.43 -9.47 -7.83
CA PHE A 130 6.80 -9.73 -7.40
C PHE A 130 6.97 -9.37 -5.93
N VAL A 131 7.79 -10.16 -5.24
CA VAL A 131 8.07 -9.94 -3.83
C VAL A 131 9.54 -9.59 -3.64
N THR A 132 9.79 -8.58 -2.79
CA THR A 132 11.10 -8.29 -2.23
C THR A 132 11.05 -8.41 -0.71
N THR A 133 12.16 -8.74 -0.06
CA THR A 133 12.19 -8.96 1.39
C THR A 133 13.43 -8.33 2.02
N THR A 134 13.39 -8.16 3.33
CA THR A 134 14.52 -7.58 4.09
C THR A 134 15.63 -8.58 4.41
N SER A 135 15.45 -9.90 4.14
CA SER A 135 16.47 -10.92 4.38
C SER A 135 16.46 -12.02 3.31
N LEU A 136 17.64 -12.61 3.05
CA LEU A 136 17.77 -13.74 2.10
C LEU A 136 16.97 -14.96 2.57
N GLU A 137 16.95 -15.25 3.85
CA GLU A 137 16.19 -16.36 4.41
C GLU A 137 14.70 -16.24 4.08
N MET A 138 14.14 -15.05 4.24
CA MET A 138 12.74 -14.78 3.91
C MET A 138 12.49 -14.86 2.40
N THR A 139 13.44 -14.38 1.57
CA THR A 139 13.39 -14.53 0.12
C THR A 139 13.27 -16.02 -0.27
N ASP A 140 14.05 -16.89 0.36
CA ASP A 140 14.00 -18.34 0.11
C ASP A 140 12.67 -18.96 0.57
N GLN A 141 12.10 -18.47 1.67
CA GLN A 141 10.76 -18.92 2.11
C GLN A 141 9.67 -18.51 1.10
N VAL A 142 9.71 -17.27 0.60
CA VAL A 142 8.79 -16.78 -0.44
C VAL A 142 8.88 -17.63 -1.71
N ARG A 143 10.10 -17.95 -2.16
CA ARG A 143 10.33 -18.82 -3.33
C ARG A 143 9.78 -20.23 -3.14
N LYS A 144 9.92 -20.81 -1.94
CA LYS A 144 9.33 -22.12 -1.61
C LYS A 144 7.80 -22.12 -1.69
N LEU A 145 7.16 -20.99 -1.49
CA LEU A 145 5.71 -20.82 -1.72
C LEU A 145 5.36 -20.70 -3.22
N GLY A 146 6.35 -20.73 -4.12
CA GLY A 146 6.13 -20.54 -5.56
C GLY A 146 5.70 -19.10 -5.89
N ILE A 147 6.21 -18.12 -5.16
CA ILE A 147 5.97 -16.68 -5.40
C ILE A 147 7.24 -16.12 -6.06
N GLU A 148 7.06 -15.35 -7.14
CA GLU A 148 8.18 -14.76 -7.86
C GLU A 148 8.78 -13.60 -7.04
N THR A 149 10.10 -13.49 -7.06
CA THR A 149 10.83 -12.35 -6.48
C THR A 149 11.15 -11.33 -7.57
N THR A 150 11.42 -10.07 -7.21
CA THR A 150 11.80 -9.03 -8.18
C THR A 150 12.90 -9.54 -9.12
N PRO A 151 12.71 -9.41 -10.45
CA PRO A 151 13.58 -10.07 -11.43
C PRO A 151 14.97 -9.46 -11.51
N GLU A 152 15.10 -8.18 -11.21
CA GLU A 152 16.33 -7.42 -11.36
C GLU A 152 16.59 -6.54 -10.15
N ALA A 153 17.87 -6.18 -9.94
CA ALA A 153 18.22 -5.18 -8.95
C ALA A 153 17.66 -3.82 -9.38
N SER A 154 16.92 -3.18 -8.49
CA SER A 154 16.28 -1.89 -8.75
C SER A 154 16.27 -1.02 -7.51
N ILE A 155 15.97 0.27 -7.70
CA ILE A 155 15.76 1.22 -6.62
C ILE A 155 14.26 1.35 -6.41
N ILE A 156 13.82 1.15 -5.17
CA ILE A 156 12.44 1.36 -4.77
C ILE A 156 12.41 2.66 -3.95
N THR A 157 11.65 3.65 -4.43
CA THR A 157 11.55 4.98 -3.84
C THR A 157 10.22 5.18 -3.12
N GLY A 158 10.07 6.31 -2.44
CA GLY A 158 8.85 6.66 -1.72
C GLY A 158 8.63 5.83 -0.46
N PHE A 159 7.48 6.04 0.17
CA PHE A 159 7.11 5.37 1.41
C PHE A 159 7.21 3.84 1.29
N ASN A 160 6.60 3.28 0.24
CA ASN A 160 6.49 1.82 0.05
C ASN A 160 7.85 1.12 -0.13
N GLY A 161 8.91 1.86 -0.50
CA GLY A 161 10.29 1.35 -0.51
C GLY A 161 11.02 1.61 0.80
N LEU A 162 10.94 2.86 1.30
CA LEU A 162 11.69 3.29 2.48
C LEU A 162 11.32 2.52 3.73
N ILE A 163 10.04 2.19 3.92
CA ILE A 163 9.58 1.45 5.09
C ILE A 163 10.26 0.07 5.22
N LEU A 164 10.61 -0.58 4.11
CA LEU A 164 11.38 -1.82 4.13
C LEU A 164 12.80 -1.60 4.65
N GLY A 165 13.43 -0.49 4.26
CA GLY A 165 14.75 -0.10 4.78
C GLY A 165 14.70 0.16 6.28
N PHE A 166 13.70 0.92 6.74
CA PHE A 166 13.47 1.18 8.16
C PHE A 166 13.19 -0.11 8.95
N ALA A 167 12.35 -1.01 8.42
CA ALA A 167 12.08 -2.31 9.02
C ALA A 167 13.38 -3.11 9.19
N LYS A 168 14.19 -3.22 8.14
CA LYS A 168 15.49 -3.91 8.15
C LYS A 168 16.43 -3.35 9.21
N MET A 169 16.58 -2.02 9.27
CA MET A 169 17.44 -1.35 10.25
C MET A 169 16.98 -1.57 11.70
N ASN A 170 15.70 -1.86 11.91
CA ASN A 170 15.11 -2.07 13.23
C ASN A 170 14.86 -3.54 13.58
N GLY A 171 15.34 -4.49 12.77
CA GLY A 171 15.19 -5.92 13.02
C GLY A 171 13.77 -6.46 12.85
N ILE A 172 12.89 -5.70 12.17
CA ILE A 172 11.54 -6.14 11.82
C ILE A 172 11.57 -6.74 10.41
N GLN A 173 10.89 -7.84 10.22
CA GLN A 173 10.81 -8.47 8.91
C GLN A 173 9.89 -7.66 7.98
N GLY A 174 10.43 -7.21 6.86
CA GLY A 174 9.72 -6.44 5.84
C GLY A 174 9.54 -7.22 4.54
N ILE A 175 8.37 -7.11 3.95
CA ILE A 175 7.99 -7.77 2.70
C ILE A 175 7.28 -6.75 1.81
N GLY A 176 7.85 -6.48 0.65
CA GLY A 176 7.23 -5.63 -0.38
C GLY A 176 6.59 -6.51 -1.46
N LEU A 177 5.34 -6.21 -1.79
CA LEU A 177 4.59 -6.83 -2.88
C LEU A 177 4.33 -5.79 -3.96
N TYR A 178 4.81 -6.05 -5.17
CA TYR A 178 4.72 -5.10 -6.29
C TYR A 178 4.10 -5.80 -7.50
N ALA A 179 2.91 -5.35 -7.92
CA ALA A 179 2.21 -5.95 -9.05
C ALA A 179 2.48 -5.20 -10.35
N GLU A 180 2.63 -5.93 -11.45
CA GLU A 180 2.82 -5.38 -12.78
C GLU A 180 1.68 -4.43 -13.16
N LEU A 181 2.03 -3.31 -13.80
CA LEU A 181 1.09 -2.38 -14.41
C LEU A 181 1.72 -1.71 -15.64
N ASN A 182 0.88 -1.30 -16.60
CA ASN A 182 1.31 -0.55 -17.80
C ASN A 182 0.93 0.93 -17.71
N GLU A 183 -0.23 1.26 -17.14
CA GLU A 183 -0.79 2.60 -17.10
C GLU A 183 -0.70 3.20 -15.69
N PRO A 184 0.46 3.80 -15.33
CA PRO A 184 0.71 4.25 -13.95
C PRO A 184 -0.16 5.43 -13.49
N LYS A 185 -0.90 6.06 -14.39
CA LYS A 185 -1.79 7.19 -14.10
C LYS A 185 -3.26 6.79 -13.90
N LEU A 186 -3.61 5.55 -14.19
CA LEU A 186 -4.96 5.03 -14.05
C LEU A 186 -5.02 4.02 -12.91
N PRO A 187 -6.13 3.94 -12.15
CA PRO A 187 -6.31 2.94 -11.11
C PRO A 187 -6.16 1.52 -11.66
N GLN A 188 -5.33 0.72 -11.01
CA GLN A 188 -4.92 -0.61 -11.48
C GLN A 188 -5.53 -1.72 -10.61
N TYR A 189 -6.84 -1.93 -10.73
CA TYR A 189 -7.60 -2.88 -9.90
C TYR A 189 -7.16 -4.33 -10.07
N ARG A 190 -6.76 -4.77 -11.31
CA ARG A 190 -6.24 -6.13 -11.50
C ARG A 190 -4.91 -6.35 -10.80
N SER A 191 -4.06 -5.32 -10.77
CA SER A 191 -2.79 -5.35 -10.05
C SER A 191 -3.02 -5.42 -8.53
N ALA A 192 -3.96 -4.63 -8.02
CA ALA A 192 -4.37 -4.69 -6.62
C ALA A 192 -4.92 -6.08 -6.24
N LYS A 193 -5.78 -6.66 -7.10
CA LYS A 193 -6.28 -8.04 -6.92
C LYS A 193 -5.15 -9.07 -6.89
N SER A 194 -4.13 -8.94 -7.73
CA SER A 194 -2.98 -9.83 -7.74
C SER A 194 -2.18 -9.76 -6.42
N ILE A 195 -2.02 -8.56 -5.86
CA ILE A 195 -1.41 -8.38 -4.54
C ILE A 195 -2.24 -9.05 -3.44
N LEU A 196 -3.55 -8.85 -3.43
CA LEU A 196 -4.44 -9.48 -2.44
C LEU A 196 -4.33 -11.01 -2.48
N LYS A 197 -4.39 -11.62 -3.67
CA LYS A 197 -4.20 -13.07 -3.84
C LYS A 197 -2.84 -13.54 -3.31
N THR A 198 -1.77 -12.76 -3.56
CA THR A 198 -0.42 -13.10 -3.10
C THR A 198 -0.33 -12.97 -1.58
N LEU A 199 -0.91 -11.91 -1.01
CA LEU A 199 -0.95 -11.68 0.43
C LEU A 199 -1.74 -12.79 1.16
N GLU A 200 -2.91 -13.18 0.64
CA GLU A 200 -3.66 -14.34 1.16
C GLU A 200 -2.85 -15.63 1.14
N LYS A 201 -2.11 -15.88 0.05
CA LYS A 201 -1.23 -17.04 -0.07
C LYS A 201 -0.11 -17.05 0.96
N MET A 202 0.47 -15.87 1.25
CA MET A 202 1.56 -15.75 2.21
C MET A 202 1.10 -15.80 3.67
N THR A 203 -0.06 -15.24 3.96
CA THR A 203 -0.58 -15.11 5.33
C THR A 203 -1.53 -16.23 5.72
N TYR A 204 -2.00 -17.01 4.75
CA TYR A 204 -3.08 -18.00 4.91
C TYR A 204 -4.38 -17.39 5.47
N GLN A 205 -4.55 -16.07 5.31
CA GLN A 205 -5.72 -15.34 5.78
C GLN A 205 -6.57 -14.88 4.60
N LYS A 206 -7.86 -15.15 4.63
CA LYS A 206 -8.81 -14.62 3.65
C LYS A 206 -9.06 -13.14 3.92
N LEU A 207 -8.91 -12.31 2.89
CA LEU A 207 -9.04 -10.85 2.97
C LEU A 207 -10.37 -10.33 2.42
N GLY A 208 -11.08 -11.12 1.61
CA GLY A 208 -12.39 -10.75 1.07
C GLY A 208 -12.67 -11.36 -0.31
N ASP A 209 -13.85 -11.05 -0.87
CA ASP A 209 -14.19 -11.40 -2.25
C ASP A 209 -13.72 -10.29 -3.20
N THR A 210 -12.80 -10.63 -4.09
CA THR A 210 -12.18 -9.70 -5.03
C THR A 210 -12.92 -9.53 -6.35
N SER A 211 -14.16 -10.03 -6.48
CA SER A 211 -14.95 -9.96 -7.73
C SER A 211 -15.27 -8.52 -8.14
N GLU A 212 -15.50 -7.63 -7.19
CA GLU A 212 -15.74 -6.21 -7.45
C GLU A 212 -14.55 -5.52 -8.11
N LEU A 213 -13.32 -5.90 -7.77
CA LEU A 213 -12.13 -5.34 -8.41
C LEU A 213 -12.05 -5.70 -9.91
N ASP A 214 -12.62 -6.85 -10.32
CA ASP A 214 -12.69 -7.19 -11.74
C ASP A 214 -13.68 -6.27 -12.47
N LEU A 215 -14.83 -5.97 -11.87
CA LEU A 215 -15.83 -5.06 -12.44
C LEU A 215 -15.25 -3.64 -12.59
N MET A 216 -14.57 -3.15 -11.56
CA MET A 216 -13.91 -1.84 -11.59
C MET A 216 -12.80 -1.79 -12.65
N ALA A 217 -12.03 -2.88 -12.81
CA ALA A 217 -11.02 -2.98 -13.85
C ALA A 217 -11.63 -2.92 -15.27
N ASP A 218 -12.69 -3.70 -15.52
CA ASP A 218 -13.40 -3.72 -16.80
C ASP A 218 -13.98 -2.33 -17.14
N GLU A 219 -14.47 -1.59 -16.16
CA GLU A 219 -14.98 -0.23 -16.33
C GLU A 219 -13.88 0.75 -16.75
N VAL A 220 -12.72 0.74 -16.10
CA VAL A 220 -11.57 1.59 -16.45
C VAL A 220 -11.06 1.25 -17.85
N GLU A 221 -10.90 -0.04 -18.16
CA GLU A 221 -10.43 -0.51 -19.46
C GLU A 221 -11.39 -0.08 -20.61
N SER A 222 -12.70 -0.13 -20.38
CA SER A 222 -13.71 0.26 -21.38
C SER A 222 -13.68 1.76 -21.68
N LYS A 223 -13.52 2.61 -20.65
CA LYS A 223 -13.42 4.06 -20.81
C LYS A 223 -12.17 4.47 -21.59
N THR A 224 -11.05 3.82 -21.29
CA THR A 224 -9.76 4.11 -21.95
C THR A 224 -9.78 3.67 -23.42
N GLY A 225 -10.42 2.55 -23.73
CA GLY A 225 -10.58 2.07 -25.12
C GLY A 225 -11.42 2.99 -25.99
N SER A 226 -12.47 3.61 -25.43
CA SER A 226 -13.34 4.54 -26.16
C SER A 226 -12.64 5.88 -26.47
N GLU A 227 -11.81 6.40 -25.58
CA GLU A 227 -11.07 7.64 -25.79
C GLU A 227 -9.95 7.54 -26.86
N GLN A 228 -9.44 6.34 -27.11
CA GLN A 228 -8.45 6.09 -28.18
C GLN A 228 -9.10 6.02 -29.56
N VAL A 229 -10.36 5.61 -29.67
CA VAL A 229 -11.10 5.53 -30.94
C VAL A 229 -11.55 6.92 -31.40
N ASP A 230 -11.88 7.83 -30.50
CA ASP A 230 -12.31 9.21 -30.85
C ASP A 230 -11.15 10.15 -31.25
N LYS A 231 -9.90 9.73 -31.06
CA LYS A 231 -8.69 10.50 -31.40
C LYS A 231 -7.96 9.99 -32.64
N SER A 232 -8.48 8.96 -33.30
CA SER A 232 -7.96 8.40 -34.56
C SER A 232 -8.82 8.80 -35.77
#